data_08e8ed632a0f4190c409dd4208f81485
#
_entry.id   08e8ed632a0f4190c409dd4208f81485
#
_cell.length_a   1.000
_cell.length_b   1.000
_cell.length_c   1.000
_cell.angle_alpha   90.00
_cell.angle_beta   90.00
_cell.angle_gamma   90.00
#
_symmetry.space_group_name_H-M   'P 1'
#
loop_
_entity.id
_entity.type
_entity.pdbx_description
1 polymer ?
#
loop_
_entity_poly.entity_id
_entity_poly.type
_entity_poly.pdbx_seq_one_letter_code
_entity_poly.pdbx_strand_id
1 'polypeptide(L)'
;MLDCDQSKLADFVDDECSRRLRAYEAQPRDANEHFETEIEVLSGGYAYRQLFELVQNAADAIQESGEASGRIHVRLEPSRLLAANTGAPLDQDGIVALLNARSSAKRAGQIGRFGIGFKSLLKLGGIVDIVSRSIGLRFDPDWCRAKIREHLGLPANARAPGMRLAQVLDPNAEDSPLWKYGDFAWATTVVSSAITDEKAYERLTKEMEDFPQEFVLF
;
A
#
# COMPACT_ATOMS: atom_id res chain seq x y z
N MET A 1 20.75 5.93 5.55
CA MET A 1 21.12 4.75 6.40
C MET A 1 20.03 4.60 7.45
N LEU A 2 19.39 3.43 7.52
CA LEU A 2 18.32 3.15 8.48
C LEU A 2 18.87 3.25 9.92
N ASP A 3 18.07 3.79 10.84
CA ASP A 3 18.39 3.71 12.28
C ASP A 3 18.12 2.31 12.85
N CYS A 4 18.36 2.10 14.14
CA CYS A 4 18.25 0.76 14.76
C CYS A 4 16.82 0.20 14.71
N ASP A 5 15.79 1.05 14.87
CA ASP A 5 14.41 0.58 14.86
C ASP A 5 13.89 0.40 13.44
N GLN A 6 14.29 1.25 12.50
CA GLN A 6 14.06 1.07 11.07
C GLN A 6 14.70 -0.22 10.56
N SER A 7 15.91 -0.55 11.01
CA SER A 7 16.59 -1.78 10.66
C SER A 7 15.84 -3.02 11.13
N LYS A 8 15.28 -3.02 12.35
CA LYS A 8 14.45 -4.12 12.86
C LYS A 8 13.16 -4.30 12.05
N LEU A 9 12.54 -3.20 11.62
CA LEU A 9 11.36 -3.29 10.76
C LEU A 9 11.71 -3.77 9.35
N ALA A 10 12.89 -3.40 8.82
CA ALA A 10 13.39 -3.91 7.55
C ALA A 10 13.60 -5.44 7.61
N ASP A 11 14.29 -5.92 8.64
CA ASP A 11 14.49 -7.37 8.88
C ASP A 11 13.13 -8.09 9.00
N PHE A 12 12.17 -7.48 9.68
CA PHE A 12 10.81 -8.02 9.79
C PHE A 12 10.10 -8.14 8.43
N VAL A 13 10.23 -7.13 7.55
CA VAL A 13 9.67 -7.19 6.18
C VAL A 13 10.29 -8.34 5.38
N ASP A 14 11.61 -8.49 5.45
CA ASP A 14 12.33 -9.54 4.75
C ASP A 14 11.93 -10.94 5.26
N ASP A 15 11.77 -11.09 6.57
CA ASP A 15 11.27 -12.32 7.19
C ASP A 15 9.85 -12.64 6.76
N GLU A 16 8.96 -11.64 6.72
CA GLU A 16 7.58 -11.80 6.27
C GLU A 16 7.49 -12.17 4.78
N CYS A 17 8.31 -11.55 3.93
CA CYS A 17 8.41 -11.92 2.52
C CYS A 17 8.92 -13.36 2.35
N SER A 18 9.99 -13.72 3.08
CA SER A 18 10.55 -15.06 3.07
C SER A 18 9.56 -16.12 3.56
N ARG A 19 8.77 -15.80 4.60
CA ARG A 19 7.71 -16.69 5.12
C ARG A 19 6.63 -16.96 4.07
N ARG A 20 6.24 -15.93 3.30
CA ARG A 20 5.25 -16.07 2.23
C ARG A 20 5.76 -16.90 1.08
N LEU A 21 7.02 -16.74 0.69
CA LEU A 21 7.65 -17.55 -0.35
C LEU A 21 7.71 -19.03 0.07
N ARG A 22 8.11 -19.34 1.30
CA ARG A 22 8.09 -20.70 1.84
C ARG A 22 6.68 -21.30 1.92
N ALA A 23 5.67 -20.47 2.23
CA ALA A 23 4.28 -20.94 2.23
C ALA A 23 3.82 -21.33 0.81
N TYR A 24 4.18 -20.56 -0.22
CA TYR A 24 3.92 -20.92 -1.61
C TYR A 24 4.69 -22.15 -2.07
N GLU A 25 5.91 -22.37 -1.57
CA GLU A 25 6.68 -23.58 -1.84
C GLU A 25 5.95 -24.81 -1.25
N ALA A 26 5.43 -24.69 -0.02
CA ALA A 26 4.67 -25.75 0.64
C ALA A 26 3.29 -25.98 -0.01
N GLN A 27 2.64 -24.93 -0.51
CA GLN A 27 1.31 -24.97 -1.14
C GLN A 27 1.27 -24.07 -2.39
N PRO A 28 1.79 -24.54 -3.55
CA PRO A 28 1.88 -23.72 -4.77
C PRO A 28 0.52 -23.23 -5.30
N ARG A 29 -0.57 -23.92 -4.97
CA ARG A 29 -1.94 -23.50 -5.36
C ARG A 29 -2.34 -22.16 -4.76
N ASP A 30 -1.86 -21.85 -3.56
CA ASP A 30 -2.18 -20.59 -2.88
C ASP A 30 -1.70 -19.36 -3.68
N ALA A 31 -0.61 -19.48 -4.44
CA ALA A 31 -0.15 -18.40 -5.30
C ALA A 31 -1.18 -18.06 -6.39
N ASN A 32 -1.82 -19.08 -6.98
CA ASN A 32 -2.88 -18.87 -7.95
C ASN A 32 -4.17 -18.33 -7.29
N GLU A 33 -4.56 -18.83 -6.12
CA GLU A 33 -5.74 -18.33 -5.39
C GLU A 33 -5.58 -16.85 -5.00
N HIS A 34 -4.39 -16.47 -4.56
CA HIS A 34 -4.09 -15.07 -4.24
C HIS A 34 -4.07 -14.18 -5.49
N PHE A 35 -3.60 -14.69 -6.63
CA PHE A 35 -3.71 -13.99 -7.90
C PHE A 35 -5.17 -13.76 -8.30
N GLU A 36 -6.01 -14.78 -8.23
CA GLU A 36 -7.45 -14.64 -8.54
C GLU A 36 -8.13 -13.66 -7.59
N THR A 37 -7.77 -13.66 -6.30
CA THR A 37 -8.26 -12.67 -5.33
C THR A 37 -7.88 -11.23 -5.74
N GLU A 38 -6.67 -11.00 -6.23
CA GLU A 38 -6.26 -9.68 -6.74
C GLU A 38 -7.07 -9.29 -7.98
N ILE A 39 -7.34 -10.23 -8.90
CA ILE A 39 -8.18 -9.99 -10.08
C ILE A 39 -9.62 -9.67 -9.68
N GLU A 40 -10.20 -10.35 -8.69
CA GLU A 40 -11.53 -10.04 -8.16
C GLU A 40 -11.60 -8.60 -7.61
N VAL A 41 -10.57 -8.17 -6.86
CA VAL A 41 -10.48 -6.79 -6.36
C VAL A 41 -10.42 -5.78 -7.51
N LEU A 42 -9.65 -6.08 -8.54
CA LEU A 42 -9.47 -5.21 -9.71
C LEU A 42 -10.74 -5.14 -10.59
N SER A 43 -11.55 -6.19 -10.63
CA SER A 43 -12.79 -6.26 -11.43
C SER A 43 -14.03 -5.82 -10.64
N GLY A 44 -13.99 -5.85 -9.32
CA GLY A 44 -15.11 -5.53 -8.44
C GLY A 44 -15.34 -4.03 -8.20
N GLY A 45 -16.40 -3.70 -7.46
CA GLY A 45 -16.75 -2.31 -7.11
C GLY A 45 -15.70 -1.57 -6.28
N TYR A 46 -14.80 -2.28 -5.60
CA TYR A 46 -13.66 -1.71 -4.87
C TYR A 46 -12.60 -1.09 -5.79
N ALA A 47 -12.59 -1.47 -7.07
CA ALA A 47 -11.64 -0.98 -8.06
C ALA A 47 -11.69 0.55 -8.29
N TYR A 48 -12.67 1.24 -7.75
CA TYR A 48 -12.93 2.67 -7.97
C TYR A 48 -13.06 3.46 -6.65
N ARG A 49 -12.44 2.99 -5.57
CA ARG A 49 -12.53 3.60 -4.24
C ARG A 49 -11.17 4.06 -3.70
N GLN A 50 -10.20 4.29 -4.58
CA GLN A 50 -8.83 4.60 -4.19
C GLN A 50 -8.73 5.79 -3.23
N LEU A 51 -9.43 6.90 -3.54
CA LEU A 51 -9.40 8.10 -2.69
C LEU A 51 -10.00 7.84 -1.32
N PHE A 52 -11.17 7.18 -1.28
CA PHE A 52 -11.83 6.84 -0.02
C PHE A 52 -10.94 5.97 0.87
N GLU A 53 -10.33 4.94 0.30
CA GLU A 53 -9.47 4.02 1.04
C GLU A 53 -8.21 4.72 1.56
N LEU A 54 -7.59 5.59 0.76
CA LEU A 54 -6.43 6.37 1.20
C LEU A 54 -6.78 7.33 2.33
N VAL A 55 -7.90 8.07 2.21
CA VAL A 55 -8.38 8.98 3.25
C VAL A 55 -8.77 8.23 4.51
N GLN A 56 -9.44 7.09 4.38
CA GLN A 56 -9.85 6.26 5.50
C GLN A 56 -8.65 5.69 6.25
N ASN A 57 -7.65 5.15 5.55
CA ASN A 57 -6.42 4.65 6.17
C ASN A 57 -5.64 5.78 6.88
N ALA A 58 -5.62 6.96 6.28
CA ALA A 58 -4.99 8.14 6.89
C ALA A 58 -5.71 8.57 8.17
N ALA A 59 -7.04 8.55 8.18
CA ALA A 59 -7.84 8.88 9.35
C ALA A 59 -7.69 7.84 10.46
N ASP A 60 -7.63 6.55 10.13
CA ASP A 60 -7.36 5.48 11.09
C ASP A 60 -5.99 5.65 11.76
N ALA A 61 -4.94 6.02 11.00
CA ALA A 61 -3.61 6.29 11.54
C ALA A 61 -3.60 7.51 12.49
N ILE A 62 -4.37 8.56 12.19
CA ILE A 62 -4.53 9.72 13.06
C ILE A 62 -5.25 9.32 14.34
N GLN A 63 -6.33 8.56 14.25
CA GLN A 63 -7.06 8.06 15.41
C GLN A 63 -6.19 7.17 16.31
N GLU A 64 -5.38 6.30 15.71
CA GLU A 64 -4.47 5.39 16.42
C GLU A 64 -3.36 6.14 17.17
N SER A 65 -2.90 7.28 16.66
CA SER A 65 -1.90 8.10 17.35
C SER A 65 -2.42 8.75 18.64
N GLY A 66 -3.74 8.84 18.81
CA GLY A 66 -4.36 9.55 19.93
C GLY A 66 -4.22 11.07 19.85
N GLU A 67 -3.75 11.63 18.74
CA GLU A 67 -3.65 13.08 18.54
C GLU A 67 -5.04 13.71 18.45
N ALA A 68 -5.21 14.88 19.09
CA ALA A 68 -6.48 15.61 19.09
C ALA A 68 -6.84 16.20 17.71
N SER A 69 -5.86 16.35 16.83
CA SER A 69 -6.03 16.83 15.46
C SER A 69 -5.01 16.20 14.54
N GLY A 70 -5.41 15.90 13.32
CA GLY A 70 -4.52 15.37 12.30
C GLY A 70 -4.66 16.12 10.98
N ARG A 71 -3.73 15.83 10.07
CA ARG A 71 -3.72 16.42 8.74
C ARG A 71 -3.67 15.31 7.69
N ILE A 72 -4.54 15.41 6.68
CA ILE A 72 -4.54 14.58 5.49
C ILE A 72 -4.41 15.50 4.28
N HIS A 73 -3.55 15.14 3.33
CA HIS A 73 -3.41 15.85 2.07
C HIS A 73 -3.37 14.82 0.93
N VAL A 74 -4.29 14.95 0.00
CA VAL A 74 -4.29 14.16 -1.22
C VAL A 74 -3.98 15.08 -2.40
N ARG A 75 -3.05 14.64 -3.27
CA ARG A 75 -2.64 15.37 -4.47
C ARG A 75 -2.63 14.43 -5.67
N LEU A 76 -3.31 14.83 -6.72
CA LEU A 76 -3.32 14.15 -8.01
C LEU A 76 -2.43 14.88 -9.00
N GLU A 77 -1.48 14.17 -9.58
CA GLU A 77 -0.61 14.61 -10.66
C GLU A 77 -0.87 13.71 -11.89
N PRO A 78 -0.54 14.14 -13.12
CA PRO A 78 -0.83 13.34 -14.32
C PRO A 78 -0.31 11.91 -14.30
N SER A 79 0.83 11.68 -13.63
CA SER A 79 1.48 10.37 -13.55
C SER A 79 1.42 9.73 -12.16
N ARG A 80 0.76 10.37 -11.15
CA ARG A 80 0.88 9.95 -9.76
C ARG A 80 -0.26 10.44 -8.88
N LEU A 81 -0.74 9.55 -8.01
CA LEU A 81 -1.61 9.88 -6.88
C LEU A 81 -0.76 9.85 -5.59
N LEU A 82 -0.83 10.93 -4.82
CA LEU A 82 -0.12 11.08 -3.56
C LEU A 82 -1.15 11.27 -2.44
N ALA A 83 -0.94 10.59 -1.31
CA ALA A 83 -1.70 10.82 -0.09
C ALA A 83 -0.73 10.88 1.10
N ALA A 84 -0.79 11.96 1.85
CA ALA A 84 0.08 12.22 2.99
C ALA A 84 -0.75 12.45 4.25
N ASN A 85 -0.33 11.91 5.39
CA ASN A 85 -1.01 12.10 6.66
C ASN A 85 -0.05 12.21 7.85
N THR A 86 -0.51 12.88 8.90
CA THR A 86 0.01 12.73 10.26
C THR A 86 -0.57 11.46 10.90
N GLY A 87 -0.22 11.18 12.14
CA GLY A 87 -0.74 10.06 12.91
C GLY A 87 0.32 8.99 13.18
N ALA A 88 -0.13 7.79 13.55
CA ALA A 88 0.75 6.68 13.89
C ALA A 88 1.62 6.27 12.68
N PRO A 89 2.93 6.04 12.87
CA PRO A 89 3.78 5.49 11.83
C PRO A 89 3.44 4.01 11.57
N LEU A 90 3.85 3.51 10.41
CA LEU A 90 3.66 2.11 10.05
C LEU A 90 4.42 1.20 11.02
N ASP A 91 3.72 0.22 11.57
CA ASP A 91 4.23 -0.80 12.49
C ASP A 91 4.21 -2.20 11.87
N GLN A 92 4.59 -3.23 12.64
CA GLN A 92 4.60 -4.62 12.20
C GLN A 92 3.20 -5.12 11.80
N ASP A 93 2.16 -4.75 12.56
CA ASP A 93 0.76 -5.15 12.27
C ASP A 93 0.30 -4.54 10.95
N GLY A 94 0.63 -3.27 10.70
CA GLY A 94 0.36 -2.57 9.45
C GLY A 94 1.10 -3.20 8.26
N ILE A 95 2.38 -3.56 8.43
CA ILE A 95 3.18 -4.28 7.41
C ILE A 95 2.50 -5.60 7.04
N VAL A 96 2.12 -6.41 8.04
CA VAL A 96 1.44 -7.69 7.82
C VAL A 96 0.10 -7.48 7.09
N ALA A 97 -0.67 -6.45 7.47
CA ALA A 97 -1.95 -6.14 6.84
C ALA A 97 -1.78 -5.77 5.35
N LEU A 98 -0.76 -4.97 5.00
CA LEU A 98 -0.44 -4.61 3.61
C LEU A 98 -0.07 -5.83 2.77
N LEU A 99 0.73 -6.75 3.33
CA LEU A 99 1.20 -7.95 2.65
C LEU A 99 0.15 -9.06 2.55
N ASN A 100 -0.98 -9.01 3.27
CA ASN A 100 -2.01 -10.04 3.24
C ASN A 100 -2.89 -9.97 1.99
N ALA A 101 -3.39 -11.13 1.53
CA ALA A 101 -4.27 -11.23 0.36
C ALA A 101 -5.70 -10.74 0.63
N ARG A 102 -6.18 -10.93 1.85
CA ARG A 102 -7.51 -10.53 2.31
C ARG A 102 -7.38 -9.71 3.59
N SER A 103 -8.37 -8.85 3.85
CA SER A 103 -8.48 -8.14 5.12
C SER A 103 -8.41 -9.14 6.28
N SER A 104 -7.38 -9.05 7.10
CA SER A 104 -7.33 -9.75 8.37
C SER A 104 -8.42 -9.21 9.31
N ALA A 105 -8.86 -10.07 10.24
CA ALA A 105 -9.94 -9.79 11.18
C ALA A 105 -9.87 -8.36 11.76
N LYS A 106 -10.94 -7.61 11.55
CA LYS A 106 -11.13 -6.27 12.11
C LYS A 106 -11.03 -6.34 13.62
N ARG A 107 -10.17 -5.54 14.25
CA ARG A 107 -10.35 -5.19 15.65
C ARG A 107 -11.58 -4.28 15.74
N ALA A 108 -12.44 -4.50 16.74
CA ALA A 108 -13.65 -3.71 16.94
C ALA A 108 -13.28 -2.21 17.03
N GLY A 109 -13.90 -1.37 16.18
CA GLY A 109 -13.70 0.09 16.17
C GLY A 109 -12.79 0.66 15.08
N GLN A 110 -12.21 -0.16 14.20
CA GLN A 110 -11.40 0.34 13.05
C GLN A 110 -12.21 0.23 11.74
N ILE A 111 -12.30 1.34 10.99
CA ILE A 111 -13.16 1.47 9.81
C ILE A 111 -12.45 0.96 8.55
N GLY A 112 -11.15 1.10 8.43
CA GLY A 112 -10.36 0.62 7.30
C GLY A 112 -8.96 0.25 7.76
N ARG A 113 -8.56 -1.00 7.68
CA ARG A 113 -7.16 -1.38 7.74
C ARG A 113 -6.70 -1.77 6.34
N PHE A 114 -5.47 -1.41 6.02
CA PHE A 114 -4.73 -1.79 4.82
C PHE A 114 -5.05 -3.23 4.38
N GLY A 115 -6.06 -3.40 3.58
CA GLY A 115 -6.50 -4.70 3.14
C GLY A 115 -6.85 -4.66 1.65
N ILE A 116 -8.08 -5.03 1.36
CA ILE A 116 -8.61 -5.06 -0.01
C ILE A 116 -8.53 -3.67 -0.66
N GLY A 117 -8.83 -2.60 0.09
CA GLY A 117 -8.86 -1.23 -0.42
C GLY A 117 -7.50 -0.75 -0.94
N PHE A 118 -6.42 -1.00 -0.20
CA PHE A 118 -5.07 -0.67 -0.65
C PHE A 118 -4.72 -1.35 -1.99
N LYS A 119 -5.16 -2.60 -2.19
CA LYS A 119 -4.94 -3.33 -3.45
C LYS A 119 -5.66 -2.72 -4.65
N SER A 120 -6.67 -1.89 -4.43
CA SER A 120 -7.31 -1.13 -5.51
C SER A 120 -6.34 -0.19 -6.23
N LEU A 121 -5.23 0.21 -5.57
CA LEU A 121 -4.16 1.00 -6.18
C LEU A 121 -3.46 0.27 -7.34
N LEU A 122 -3.47 -1.07 -7.36
CA LEU A 122 -3.00 -1.85 -8.51
C LEU A 122 -3.70 -1.46 -9.82
N LYS A 123 -4.93 -0.97 -9.75
CA LYS A 123 -5.69 -0.54 -10.94
C LYS A 123 -5.15 0.74 -11.57
N LEU A 124 -4.31 1.46 -10.87
CA LEU A 124 -3.61 2.61 -11.41
C LEU A 124 -2.43 2.19 -12.29
N GLY A 125 -2.06 0.90 -12.26
CA GLY A 125 -1.17 0.24 -13.21
C GLY A 125 0.32 0.36 -12.92
N GLY A 126 0.70 0.92 -11.77
CA GLY A 126 2.09 1.18 -11.49
C GLY A 126 2.58 0.75 -10.10
N ILE A 127 3.78 1.17 -9.79
CA ILE A 127 4.43 0.97 -8.50
C ILE A 127 3.71 1.79 -7.42
N VAL A 128 3.56 1.21 -6.23
CA VAL A 128 3.03 1.89 -5.05
C VAL A 128 4.12 1.92 -3.97
N ASP A 129 4.52 3.12 -3.58
CA ASP A 129 5.41 3.35 -2.45
C ASP A 129 4.58 3.81 -1.24
N ILE A 130 4.77 3.17 -0.10
CA ILE A 130 4.29 3.63 1.20
C ILE A 130 5.52 3.97 2.02
N VAL A 131 5.71 5.24 2.32
CA VAL A 131 6.86 5.66 3.11
C VAL A 131 6.36 6.30 4.38
N SER A 132 6.57 5.61 5.48
CA SER A 132 6.39 6.11 6.83
C SER A 132 7.74 6.51 7.42
N ARG A 133 7.74 7.34 8.48
CA ARG A 133 8.98 7.70 9.18
C ARG A 133 9.68 6.49 9.81
N SER A 134 8.93 5.44 10.10
CA SER A 134 9.46 4.18 10.65
C SER A 134 10.10 3.28 9.59
N ILE A 135 9.52 3.23 8.39
CA ILE A 135 9.96 2.35 7.29
C ILE A 135 9.33 2.78 5.97
N GLY A 136 10.00 2.52 4.85
CA GLY A 136 9.44 2.59 3.52
C GLY A 136 9.24 1.20 2.90
N LEU A 137 8.14 1.04 2.17
CA LEU A 137 7.79 -0.17 1.43
C LEU A 137 7.45 0.17 -0.01
N ARG A 138 8.03 -0.58 -0.95
CA ARG A 138 7.67 -0.53 -2.36
C ARG A 138 6.94 -1.79 -2.76
N PHE A 139 5.76 -1.62 -3.30
CA PHE A 139 4.98 -2.65 -3.98
C PHE A 139 5.14 -2.46 -5.49
N ASP A 140 5.96 -3.31 -6.08
CA ASP A 140 6.15 -3.43 -7.52
C ASP A 140 5.54 -4.75 -7.97
N PRO A 141 4.39 -4.73 -8.67
CA PRO A 141 3.68 -5.95 -9.07
C PRO A 141 4.51 -6.87 -9.96
N ASP A 142 5.33 -6.31 -10.84
CA ASP A 142 6.13 -7.11 -11.77
C ASP A 142 7.31 -7.77 -11.06
N TRP A 143 7.99 -7.04 -10.18
CA TRP A 143 9.02 -7.60 -9.32
C TRP A 143 8.46 -8.70 -8.40
N CYS A 144 7.31 -8.48 -7.77
CA CYS A 144 6.67 -9.45 -6.89
C CYS A 144 6.33 -10.75 -7.64
N ARG A 145 5.72 -10.64 -8.82
CA ARG A 145 5.41 -11.79 -9.69
C ARG A 145 6.67 -12.52 -10.13
N ALA A 146 7.71 -11.79 -10.52
CA ALA A 146 8.98 -12.37 -10.92
C ALA A 146 9.63 -13.16 -9.78
N LYS A 147 9.67 -12.58 -8.57
CA LYS A 147 10.22 -13.22 -7.37
C LYS A 147 9.49 -14.51 -6.98
N ILE A 148 8.16 -14.50 -7.01
CA ILE A 148 7.36 -15.70 -6.72
C ILE A 148 7.60 -16.79 -7.77
N ARG A 149 7.65 -16.44 -9.06
CA ARG A 149 7.91 -17.40 -10.14
C ARG A 149 9.31 -17.97 -10.05
N GLU A 150 10.31 -17.15 -9.81
CA GLU A 150 11.71 -17.58 -9.60
C GLU A 150 11.79 -18.57 -8.44
N HIS A 151 11.19 -18.24 -7.30
CA HIS A 151 11.23 -19.09 -6.09
C HIS A 151 10.55 -20.45 -6.30
N LEU A 152 9.45 -20.48 -7.06
CA LEU A 152 8.68 -21.69 -7.34
C LEU A 152 9.14 -22.44 -8.61
N GLY A 153 10.17 -21.98 -9.31
CA GLY A 153 10.60 -22.55 -10.59
C GLY A 153 9.54 -22.52 -11.68
N LEU A 154 8.65 -21.52 -11.68
CA LEU A 154 7.54 -21.41 -12.62
C LEU A 154 7.95 -20.65 -13.89
N PRO A 155 7.30 -20.93 -15.04
CA PRO A 155 7.56 -20.18 -16.26
C PRO A 155 7.15 -18.70 -16.13
N ALA A 156 7.76 -17.81 -16.94
CA ALA A 156 7.56 -16.37 -16.88
C ALA A 156 6.09 -15.91 -17.06
N ASN A 157 5.28 -16.71 -17.75
CA ASN A 157 3.86 -16.43 -17.97
C ASN A 157 2.92 -17.07 -16.93
N ALA A 158 3.45 -17.77 -15.92
CA ALA A 158 2.62 -18.33 -14.85
C ALA A 158 1.92 -17.23 -14.06
N ARG A 159 0.70 -17.53 -13.60
CA ARG A 159 -0.05 -16.62 -12.74
C ARG A 159 0.60 -16.53 -11.36
N ALA A 160 0.82 -15.33 -10.89
CA ALA A 160 1.35 -15.04 -9.56
C ALA A 160 0.82 -13.69 -9.07
N PRO A 161 0.55 -13.53 -7.77
CA PRO A 161 0.05 -12.26 -7.22
C PRO A 161 1.13 -11.16 -7.26
N GLY A 162 0.70 -9.90 -7.37
CA GLY A 162 1.57 -8.75 -7.53
C GLY A 162 1.80 -7.92 -6.27
N MET A 163 1.03 -8.14 -5.19
CA MET A 163 1.14 -7.35 -3.95
C MET A 163 1.28 -8.22 -2.69
N ARG A 164 2.07 -9.28 -2.77
CA ARG A 164 2.32 -10.19 -1.64
C ARG A 164 3.71 -10.06 -1.05
N LEU A 165 4.59 -9.39 -1.75
CA LEU A 165 5.95 -9.08 -1.34
C LEU A 165 6.18 -7.58 -1.50
N ALA A 166 7.04 -7.02 -0.66
CA ALA A 166 7.46 -5.63 -0.75
C ALA A 166 8.99 -5.53 -0.69
N GLN A 167 9.51 -4.48 -1.30
CA GLN A 167 10.91 -4.08 -1.16
C GLN A 167 11.01 -3.01 -0.08
N VAL A 168 12.03 -3.07 0.75
CA VAL A 168 12.30 -2.05 1.76
C VAL A 168 12.87 -0.80 1.09
N LEU A 169 12.38 0.37 1.48
CA LEU A 169 12.90 1.68 1.11
C LEU A 169 13.43 2.40 2.36
N ASP A 170 14.49 3.17 2.19
CA ASP A 170 14.96 4.09 3.23
C ASP A 170 14.04 5.33 3.28
N PRO A 171 13.28 5.56 4.35
CA PRO A 171 12.41 6.72 4.46
C PRO A 171 13.19 8.04 4.50
N ASN A 172 14.48 8.01 4.82
CA ASN A 172 15.37 9.16 4.90
C ASN A 172 16.13 9.43 3.59
N ALA A 173 15.96 8.59 2.56
CA ALA A 173 16.58 8.81 1.27
C ALA A 173 16.09 10.12 0.62
N GLU A 174 16.96 10.83 -0.10
CA GLU A 174 16.61 12.10 -0.76
C GLU A 174 15.47 11.95 -1.79
N ASP A 175 15.36 10.78 -2.42
CA ASP A 175 14.30 10.45 -3.37
C ASP A 175 13.04 9.86 -2.72
N SER A 176 13.02 9.74 -1.39
CA SER A 176 11.83 9.32 -0.65
C SER A 176 10.65 10.27 -0.87
N PRO A 177 9.43 9.73 -1.04
CA PRO A 177 8.22 10.55 -1.15
C PRO A 177 8.00 11.57 -0.04
N LEU A 178 8.54 11.34 1.17
CA LEU A 178 8.50 12.29 2.28
C LEU A 178 9.23 13.61 1.96
N TRP A 179 10.28 13.56 1.15
CA TRP A 179 11.17 14.69 0.88
C TRP A 179 11.12 15.15 -0.57
N LYS A 180 11.07 14.20 -1.50
CA LYS A 180 11.13 14.45 -2.96
C LYS A 180 10.04 15.39 -3.46
N TYR A 181 8.84 15.31 -2.89
CA TYR A 181 7.68 16.10 -3.32
C TYR A 181 7.50 17.38 -2.47
N GLY A 182 8.52 17.75 -1.70
CA GLY A 182 8.72 19.06 -1.05
C GLY A 182 7.74 19.44 0.05
N ASP A 183 6.47 19.15 -0.13
CA ASP A 183 5.38 19.64 0.72
C ASP A 183 5.01 18.67 1.84
N PHE A 184 5.64 17.49 1.92
CA PHE A 184 5.24 16.41 2.84
C PHE A 184 6.18 16.20 4.02
N ALA A 185 7.14 17.11 4.25
CA ALA A 185 8.04 17.05 5.41
C ALA A 185 7.31 17.02 6.78
N TRP A 186 6.06 17.51 6.81
CA TRP A 186 5.18 17.46 7.98
C TRP A 186 4.54 16.08 8.19
N ALA A 187 4.45 15.24 7.16
CA ALA A 187 3.73 13.97 7.21
C ALA A 187 4.48 12.91 8.01
N THR A 188 3.74 12.01 8.62
CA THR A 188 4.25 10.76 9.19
C THR A 188 4.34 9.69 8.12
N THR A 189 3.32 9.61 7.23
CA THR A 189 3.26 8.64 6.14
C THR A 189 2.87 9.31 4.84
N VAL A 190 3.50 8.90 3.75
CA VAL A 190 3.13 9.26 2.37
C VAL A 190 2.94 8.00 1.56
N VAL A 191 1.78 7.86 0.94
CA VAL A 191 1.50 6.86 -0.10
C VAL A 191 1.67 7.54 -1.46
N SER A 192 2.44 6.93 -2.34
CA SER A 192 2.71 7.41 -3.70
C SER A 192 2.41 6.29 -4.68
N SER A 193 1.35 6.42 -5.47
CA SER A 193 0.95 5.44 -6.47
C SER A 193 1.16 5.99 -7.88
N ALA A 194 1.94 5.31 -8.70
CA ALA A 194 2.10 5.65 -10.11
C ALA A 194 0.79 5.41 -10.87
N ILE A 195 0.49 6.30 -11.82
CA ILE A 195 -0.65 6.20 -12.73
C ILE A 195 -0.08 5.98 -14.13
N THR A 196 -0.41 4.86 -14.75
CA THR A 196 0.04 4.49 -16.09
C THR A 196 -1.10 4.49 -17.12
N ASP A 197 -2.35 4.65 -16.67
CA ASP A 197 -3.55 4.69 -17.51
C ASP A 197 -4.21 6.08 -17.46
N GLU A 198 -4.32 6.73 -18.63
CA GLU A 198 -4.94 8.04 -18.78
C GLU A 198 -6.41 8.06 -18.31
N LYS A 199 -7.16 6.99 -18.57
CA LYS A 199 -8.55 6.85 -18.10
C LYS A 199 -8.63 6.76 -16.57
N ALA A 200 -7.60 6.20 -15.91
CA ALA A 200 -7.52 6.20 -14.46
C ALA A 200 -7.30 7.62 -13.92
N TYR A 201 -6.46 8.41 -14.59
CA TYR A 201 -6.23 9.81 -14.23
C TYR A 201 -7.51 10.66 -14.40
N GLU A 202 -8.19 10.58 -15.54
CA GLU A 202 -9.45 11.30 -15.79
C GLU A 202 -10.52 10.97 -14.74
N ARG A 203 -10.66 9.68 -14.40
CA ARG A 203 -11.60 9.23 -13.37
C ARG A 203 -11.26 9.77 -11.99
N LEU A 204 -9.98 9.70 -11.59
CA LEU A 204 -9.52 10.24 -10.30
C LEU A 204 -9.72 11.75 -10.22
N THR A 205 -9.51 12.48 -11.32
CA THR A 205 -9.79 13.93 -11.39
C THR A 205 -11.25 14.21 -11.05
N LYS A 206 -12.17 13.49 -11.69
CA LYS A 206 -13.60 13.63 -11.41
C LYS A 206 -13.96 13.21 -9.99
N GLU A 207 -13.39 12.12 -9.49
CA GLU A 207 -13.62 11.66 -8.13
C GLU A 207 -13.11 12.69 -7.09
N MET A 208 -12.00 13.38 -7.35
CA MET A 208 -11.51 14.45 -6.50
C MET A 208 -12.38 15.70 -6.53
N GLU A 209 -12.94 16.06 -7.70
CA GLU A 209 -13.89 17.18 -7.83
C GLU A 209 -15.19 16.91 -7.07
N ASP A 210 -15.67 15.66 -7.13
CA ASP A 210 -16.90 15.20 -6.48
C ASP A 210 -16.68 14.79 -5.00
N PHE A 211 -15.45 14.82 -4.50
CA PHE A 211 -15.13 14.35 -3.15
C PHE A 211 -15.81 15.26 -2.10
N PRO A 212 -16.61 14.71 -1.17
CA PRO A 212 -17.32 15.51 -0.19
C PRO A 212 -16.38 16.30 0.71
N GLN A 213 -16.67 17.61 0.89
CA GLN A 213 -15.88 18.48 1.77
C GLN A 213 -16.04 18.11 3.26
N GLU A 214 -17.18 17.50 3.61
CA GLU A 214 -17.43 16.96 4.94
C GLU A 214 -17.44 15.43 4.86
N PHE A 215 -16.48 14.81 5.52
CA PHE A 215 -16.34 13.36 5.56
C PHE A 215 -16.63 12.86 6.96
N VAL A 216 -17.72 12.10 7.12
CA VAL A 216 -18.05 11.44 8.40
C VAL A 216 -17.53 10.00 8.32
N LEU A 217 -16.49 9.70 9.11
CA LEU A 217 -15.99 8.35 9.32
C LEU A 217 -16.83 7.70 10.43
N PHE A 218 -17.52 6.62 10.10
CA PHE A 218 -18.30 5.81 11.06
C PHE A 218 -17.52 4.59 11.50
#